data_e6b44298acbc14784af0376bae1a9fdd
#
_entry.id   e6b44298acbc14784af0376bae1a9fdd
#
_cell.length_a   1.000
_cell.length_b   1.000
_cell.length_c   1.000
_cell.angle_alpha   90.00
_cell.angle_beta   90.00
_cell.angle_gamma   90.00
#
_symmetry.space_group_name_H-M   'P 1'
#
loop_
_entity.id
_entity.type
_entity.pdbx_description
1 polymer ?
#
loop_
_entity_poly.entity_id
_entity_poly.type
_entity_poly.pdbx_seq_one_letter_code
_entity_poly.pdbx_strand_id
1 'polypeptide(L)'
;MKHFTRHKLSGARAERSIFGTIFNAMVGVLLVEVALLVASIYAMRVGPQLDQNAEDILAMQVENRSRYIQTTLHDAQELSTLESEINTLTQELLDSGSIDLATLDSSSITAYPLLEAATPKLIAALRSRPVTGIFLVLNTHDLNSRSAGNHLPSIYLRDLDPDASPSENNSDLLFERAPARLVQEQSIATDKSWSPALAYRAKARGFLYAPFQAAYDDGAQLSPADYGHWTIAPYALKGDDRQAIYYSQPLILPDGTIYGVIGV
;
A
#
# COMPACT_ATOMS: atom_id res chain seq x y z
N MET A 1 99.50 44.31 -40.44
CA MET A 1 99.03 44.98 -39.22
C MET A 1 97.59 45.26 -39.34
N LYS A 2 96.69 44.51 -38.65
CA LYS A 2 95.23 44.71 -38.58
C LYS A 2 94.85 44.67 -37.13
N HIS A 3 94.41 45.77 -36.60
CA HIS A 3 93.83 45.88 -35.26
C HIS A 3 92.50 45.14 -35.15
N PHE A 4 92.39 44.26 -34.19
CA PHE A 4 91.08 43.64 -33.79
C PHE A 4 90.55 44.41 -32.62
N THR A 5 89.44 45.09 -32.85
CA THR A 5 88.71 45.81 -31.81
C THR A 5 87.71 44.85 -31.15
N ARG A 6 87.89 44.57 -29.86
CA ARG A 6 86.94 43.78 -29.05
C ARG A 6 85.69 44.63 -28.75
N HIS A 7 84.60 44.23 -29.32
CA HIS A 7 83.27 44.77 -28.86
C HIS A 7 82.91 44.16 -27.51
N LYS A 8 82.80 44.97 -26.51
CA LYS A 8 82.15 44.64 -25.24
C LYS A 8 80.70 44.51 -25.45
N LEU A 9 80.12 43.26 -25.26
CA LEU A 9 78.70 43.03 -25.11
C LEU A 9 78.24 43.63 -23.77
N SER A 10 77.60 44.79 -23.84
CA SER A 10 76.84 45.38 -22.71
C SER A 10 75.62 44.46 -22.44
N GLY A 11 75.61 43.86 -21.28
CA GLY A 11 74.45 43.10 -20.82
C GLY A 11 73.30 44.05 -20.53
N ALA A 12 72.29 44.04 -21.35
CA ALA A 12 71.02 44.70 -21.09
C ALA A 12 70.40 44.08 -19.83
N ARG A 13 70.48 44.80 -18.71
CA ARG A 13 69.61 44.56 -17.53
C ARG A 13 68.20 44.84 -17.97
N ALA A 14 67.40 43.83 -18.06
CA ALA A 14 65.97 43.96 -18.27
C ALA A 14 65.40 44.75 -17.08
N GLU A 15 65.00 45.94 -17.30
CA GLU A 15 64.23 46.76 -16.34
C GLU A 15 62.87 46.03 -16.15
N ARG A 16 62.75 45.35 -15.03
CA ARG A 16 61.42 44.80 -14.64
C ARG A 16 60.47 45.93 -14.37
N SER A 17 59.48 46.13 -15.20
CA SER A 17 58.42 47.10 -14.98
C SER A 17 57.86 46.92 -13.56
N ILE A 18 57.70 47.97 -12.82
CA ILE A 18 57.10 48.02 -11.47
C ILE A 18 55.73 47.37 -11.49
N PHE A 19 54.98 47.60 -12.56
CA PHE A 19 53.67 46.95 -12.79
C PHE A 19 53.77 45.41 -12.85
N GLY A 20 54.74 44.87 -13.60
CA GLY A 20 54.94 43.41 -13.68
C GLY A 20 55.36 42.78 -12.34
N THR A 21 56.11 43.51 -11.51
CA THR A 21 56.51 43.04 -10.19
C THR A 21 55.30 43.03 -9.21
N ILE A 22 54.46 44.05 -9.22
CA ILE A 22 53.22 44.13 -8.42
C ILE A 22 52.23 43.07 -8.89
N PHE A 23 52.03 42.95 -10.20
CA PHE A 23 51.12 41.94 -10.77
C PHE A 23 51.50 40.50 -10.41
N ASN A 24 52.79 40.17 -10.53
CA ASN A 24 53.26 38.84 -10.14
C ASN A 24 53.13 38.58 -8.63
N ALA A 25 53.33 39.60 -7.80
CA ALA A 25 53.13 39.49 -6.37
C ALA A 25 51.61 39.26 -6.05
N MET A 26 50.70 39.98 -6.68
CA MET A 26 49.26 39.79 -6.52
C MET A 26 48.80 38.38 -6.98
N VAL A 27 49.28 37.93 -8.14
CA VAL A 27 48.96 36.56 -8.63
C VAL A 27 49.51 35.50 -7.69
N GLY A 28 50.72 35.75 -7.14
CA GLY A 28 51.32 34.84 -6.15
C GLY A 28 50.49 34.72 -4.87
N VAL A 29 50.00 35.84 -4.34
CA VAL A 29 49.11 35.85 -3.16
C VAL A 29 47.80 35.13 -3.47
N LEU A 30 47.17 35.42 -4.60
CA LEU A 30 45.93 34.77 -5.01
C LEU A 30 46.10 33.24 -5.13
N LEU A 31 47.19 32.78 -5.70
CA LEU A 31 47.46 31.35 -5.81
C LEU A 31 47.66 30.69 -4.44
N VAL A 32 48.31 31.35 -3.51
CA VAL A 32 48.49 30.87 -2.14
C VAL A 32 47.13 30.83 -1.42
N GLU A 33 46.28 31.83 -1.56
CA GLU A 33 44.94 31.83 -0.97
C GLU A 33 44.07 30.69 -1.52
N VAL A 34 44.07 30.48 -2.83
CA VAL A 34 43.34 29.36 -3.47
C VAL A 34 43.90 28.02 -3.00
N ALA A 35 45.21 27.87 -2.91
CA ALA A 35 45.84 26.64 -2.42
C ALA A 35 45.50 26.37 -0.95
N LEU A 36 45.48 27.39 -0.10
CA LEU A 36 45.07 27.25 1.30
C LEU A 36 43.59 26.91 1.44
N LEU A 37 42.72 27.49 0.60
CA LEU A 37 41.29 27.17 0.58
C LEU A 37 41.05 25.70 0.18
N VAL A 38 41.70 25.24 -0.89
CA VAL A 38 41.61 23.84 -1.32
C VAL A 38 42.19 22.90 -0.25
N ALA A 39 43.34 23.23 0.34
CA ALA A 39 43.93 22.45 1.42
C ALA A 39 43.03 22.40 2.65
N SER A 40 42.34 23.49 2.99
CA SER A 40 41.39 23.56 4.07
C SER A 40 40.19 22.65 3.83
N ILE A 41 39.62 22.68 2.63
CA ILE A 41 38.50 21.78 2.24
C ILE A 41 38.93 20.30 2.35
N TYR A 42 40.12 19.96 1.88
CA TYR A 42 40.67 18.60 2.02
C TYR A 42 40.95 18.21 3.48
N ALA A 43 41.54 19.14 4.27
CA ALA A 43 41.84 18.88 5.67
C ALA A 43 40.60 18.70 6.54
N MET A 44 39.52 19.41 6.24
CA MET A 44 38.23 19.28 6.93
C MET A 44 37.48 17.99 6.58
N ARG A 45 37.96 17.20 5.66
CA ARG A 45 37.30 15.96 5.18
C ARG A 45 35.84 16.17 4.79
N VAL A 46 35.52 17.33 4.23
CA VAL A 46 34.14 17.72 3.89
C VAL A 46 33.50 16.71 2.94
N GLY A 47 34.23 16.21 1.94
CA GLY A 47 33.72 15.21 1.01
C GLY A 47 33.24 13.92 1.70
N PRO A 48 34.11 13.19 2.44
CA PRO A 48 33.69 11.99 3.15
C PRO A 48 32.58 12.20 4.18
N GLN A 49 32.53 13.36 4.83
CA GLN A 49 31.43 13.69 5.76
C GLN A 49 30.10 13.93 5.04
N LEU A 50 30.13 14.55 3.86
CA LEU A 50 28.91 14.73 3.04
C LEU A 50 28.38 13.39 2.53
N ASP A 51 29.26 12.50 2.07
CA ASP A 51 28.89 11.17 1.62
C ASP A 51 28.29 10.36 2.78
N GLN A 52 28.91 10.38 3.95
CA GLN A 52 28.44 9.69 5.13
C GLN A 52 27.08 10.25 5.63
N ASN A 53 26.92 11.57 5.64
CA ASN A 53 25.64 12.19 5.98
C ASN A 53 24.55 11.85 4.96
N ALA A 54 24.90 11.77 3.65
CA ALA A 54 23.94 11.36 2.61
C ALA A 54 23.50 9.90 2.79
N GLU A 55 24.43 8.99 3.09
CA GLU A 55 24.13 7.59 3.40
C GLU A 55 23.26 7.46 4.65
N ASP A 56 23.56 8.19 5.71
CA ASP A 56 22.77 8.19 6.94
C ASP A 56 21.34 8.71 6.72
N ILE A 57 21.18 9.79 5.93
CA ILE A 57 19.87 10.33 5.55
C ILE A 57 19.09 9.31 4.74
N LEU A 58 19.72 8.67 3.75
CA LEU A 58 19.08 7.64 2.95
C LEU A 58 18.67 6.43 3.80
N ALA A 59 19.54 5.97 4.69
CA ALA A 59 19.26 4.87 5.61
C ALA A 59 18.05 5.20 6.52
N MET A 60 18.01 6.40 7.10
CA MET A 60 16.87 6.87 7.90
C MET A 60 15.58 6.97 7.09
N GLN A 61 15.64 7.44 5.85
CA GLN A 61 14.47 7.51 4.98
C GLN A 61 13.93 6.11 4.63
N VAL A 62 14.83 5.17 4.31
CA VAL A 62 14.46 3.77 4.04
C VAL A 62 13.84 3.13 5.28
N GLU A 63 14.44 3.32 6.45
CA GLU A 63 13.91 2.79 7.71
C GLU A 63 12.54 3.38 8.06
N ASN A 64 12.38 4.70 7.94
CA ASN A 64 11.09 5.37 8.18
C ASN A 64 10.02 4.87 7.19
N ARG A 65 10.38 4.71 5.92
CA ARG A 65 9.46 4.18 4.92
C ARG A 65 9.09 2.72 5.19
N SER A 66 10.05 1.91 5.59
CA SER A 66 9.82 0.51 5.98
C SER A 66 8.87 0.41 7.18
N ARG A 67 9.11 1.19 8.23
CA ARG A 67 8.21 1.24 9.40
C ARG A 67 6.80 1.71 9.02
N TYR A 68 6.69 2.76 8.20
CA TYR A 68 5.40 3.24 7.73
C TYR A 68 4.62 2.14 7.00
N ILE A 69 5.26 1.44 6.05
CA ILE A 69 4.64 0.34 5.32
C ILE A 69 4.24 -0.80 6.27
N GLN A 70 5.11 -1.19 7.20
CA GLN A 70 4.81 -2.25 8.18
C GLN A 70 3.61 -1.88 9.06
N THR A 71 3.54 -0.66 9.57
CA THR A 71 2.42 -0.18 10.38
C THR A 71 1.13 -0.16 9.55
N THR A 72 1.18 0.38 8.33
CA THR A 72 0.01 0.44 7.44
C THR A 72 -0.52 -0.96 7.09
N LEU A 73 0.37 -1.92 6.80
CA LEU A 73 -0.04 -3.30 6.53
C LEU A 73 -0.59 -3.99 7.79
N HIS A 74 0.01 -3.73 8.94
CA HIS A 74 -0.50 -4.26 10.22
C HIS A 74 -1.90 -3.71 10.53
N ASP A 75 -2.10 -2.40 10.38
CA ASP A 75 -3.41 -1.76 10.62
C ASP A 75 -4.47 -2.25 9.61
N ALA A 76 -4.06 -2.52 8.37
CA ALA A 76 -4.94 -3.07 7.35
C ALA A 76 -5.38 -4.51 7.66
N GLN A 77 -4.48 -5.36 8.17
CA GLN A 77 -4.78 -6.77 8.48
C GLN A 77 -5.53 -6.96 9.82
N GLU A 78 -5.59 -5.93 10.67
CA GLU A 78 -6.28 -6.02 11.95
C GLU A 78 -7.80 -5.96 11.75
N LEU A 79 -8.41 -7.11 11.47
CA LEU A 79 -9.84 -7.26 11.21
C LEU A 79 -10.62 -7.86 12.38
N SER A 80 -9.99 -8.16 13.51
CA SER A 80 -10.60 -8.88 14.63
C SER A 80 -11.86 -8.20 15.19
N THR A 81 -11.85 -6.87 15.31
CA THR A 81 -13.02 -6.11 15.77
C THR A 81 -14.17 -6.23 14.78
N LEU A 82 -13.90 -6.04 13.48
CA LEU A 82 -14.92 -6.13 12.43
C LEU A 82 -15.46 -7.57 12.33
N GLU A 83 -14.57 -8.57 12.37
CA GLU A 83 -14.95 -9.96 12.39
C GLU A 83 -15.89 -10.28 13.56
N SER A 84 -15.53 -9.84 14.79
CA SER A 84 -16.37 -10.02 15.97
C SER A 84 -17.76 -9.37 15.83
N GLU A 85 -17.82 -8.16 15.24
CA GLU A 85 -19.10 -7.49 14.96
C GLU A 85 -19.93 -8.25 13.93
N ILE A 86 -19.33 -8.76 12.85
CA ILE A 86 -20.01 -9.55 11.84
C ILE A 86 -20.47 -10.90 12.41
N ASN A 87 -19.64 -11.56 13.22
CA ASN A 87 -20.02 -12.81 13.90
C ASN A 87 -21.19 -12.60 14.84
N THR A 88 -21.23 -11.50 15.62
CA THR A 88 -22.35 -11.14 16.49
C THR A 88 -23.64 -10.95 15.67
N LEU A 89 -23.59 -10.17 14.59
CA LEU A 89 -24.74 -9.99 13.70
C LEU A 89 -25.22 -11.31 13.10
N THR A 90 -24.29 -12.16 12.68
CA THR A 90 -24.60 -13.47 12.09
C THR A 90 -25.32 -14.34 13.12
N GLN A 91 -24.84 -14.39 14.36
CA GLN A 91 -25.46 -15.18 15.42
C GLN A 91 -26.87 -14.66 15.78
N GLU A 92 -27.04 -13.33 15.89
CA GLU A 92 -28.37 -12.73 16.13
C GLU A 92 -29.38 -13.06 15.02
N LEU A 93 -28.94 -13.04 13.76
CA LEU A 93 -29.79 -13.37 12.62
C LEU A 93 -30.11 -14.89 12.54
N LEU A 94 -29.18 -15.75 12.95
CA LEU A 94 -29.41 -17.18 13.09
C LEU A 94 -30.41 -17.47 14.22
N ASP A 95 -30.24 -16.87 15.40
CA ASP A 95 -31.10 -17.06 16.56
C ASP A 95 -32.54 -16.56 16.30
N SER A 96 -32.68 -15.50 15.50
CA SER A 96 -34.01 -15.01 15.07
C SER A 96 -34.63 -15.82 13.91
N GLY A 97 -33.89 -16.74 13.31
CA GLY A 97 -34.32 -17.47 12.12
C GLY A 97 -34.41 -16.62 10.85
N SER A 98 -33.77 -15.46 10.84
CA SER A 98 -33.75 -14.57 9.67
C SER A 98 -32.82 -15.06 8.57
N ILE A 99 -31.81 -15.83 8.91
CA ILE A 99 -30.90 -16.54 8.01
C ILE A 99 -30.73 -17.99 8.45
N ASP A 100 -30.29 -18.84 7.49
CA ASP A 100 -29.94 -20.24 7.72
C ASP A 100 -28.61 -20.52 7.03
N LEU A 101 -27.65 -21.06 7.77
CA LEU A 101 -26.30 -21.38 7.26
C LEU A 101 -26.33 -22.36 6.07
N ALA A 102 -27.27 -23.30 6.05
CA ALA A 102 -27.38 -24.29 4.97
C ALA A 102 -27.75 -23.63 3.62
N THR A 103 -28.37 -22.47 3.65
CA THR A 103 -28.83 -21.74 2.45
C THR A 103 -28.15 -20.39 2.25
N LEU A 104 -27.30 -19.98 3.19
CA LEU A 104 -26.68 -18.67 3.23
C LEU A 104 -25.92 -18.29 1.97
N ASP A 105 -25.21 -19.25 1.38
CA ASP A 105 -24.41 -19.06 0.18
C ASP A 105 -25.12 -19.47 -1.14
N SER A 106 -26.39 -19.84 -1.06
CA SER A 106 -27.15 -20.30 -2.22
C SER A 106 -27.60 -19.14 -3.12
N SER A 107 -27.91 -18.00 -2.55
CA SER A 107 -28.35 -16.80 -3.30
C SER A 107 -28.16 -15.52 -2.50
N SER A 108 -28.08 -14.37 -3.23
CA SER A 108 -28.07 -13.05 -2.58
C SER A 108 -29.40 -12.71 -1.87
N ILE A 109 -30.49 -13.44 -2.12
CA ILE A 109 -31.77 -13.25 -1.45
C ILE A 109 -31.72 -13.85 -0.04
N THR A 110 -31.24 -15.08 0.09
CA THR A 110 -31.10 -15.78 1.39
C THR A 110 -30.07 -15.11 2.29
N ALA A 111 -29.02 -14.56 1.72
CA ALA A 111 -27.97 -13.84 2.41
C ALA A 111 -28.29 -12.36 2.70
N TYR A 112 -29.38 -11.83 2.12
CA TYR A 112 -29.68 -10.39 2.16
C TYR A 112 -29.71 -9.81 3.57
N PRO A 113 -30.36 -10.42 4.57
CA PRO A 113 -30.42 -9.87 5.91
C PRO A 113 -29.02 -9.64 6.53
N LEU A 114 -28.09 -10.57 6.31
CA LEU A 114 -26.73 -10.43 6.80
C LEU A 114 -25.95 -9.37 6.01
N LEU A 115 -26.07 -9.37 4.68
CA LEU A 115 -25.38 -8.36 3.85
C LEU A 115 -25.87 -6.94 4.16
N GLU A 116 -27.17 -6.76 4.39
CA GLU A 116 -27.76 -5.48 4.78
C GLU A 116 -27.23 -5.02 6.15
N ALA A 117 -27.27 -5.88 7.17
CA ALA A 117 -26.80 -5.57 8.51
C ALA A 117 -25.27 -5.34 8.57
N ALA A 118 -24.50 -6.04 7.75
CA ALA A 118 -23.05 -5.91 7.68
C ALA A 118 -22.58 -4.62 6.98
N THR A 119 -23.37 -4.07 6.04
CA THR A 119 -22.94 -2.93 5.21
C THR A 119 -22.51 -1.70 6.02
N PRO A 120 -23.25 -1.22 7.03
CA PRO A 120 -22.81 -0.10 7.86
C PRO A 120 -21.47 -0.36 8.58
N LYS A 121 -21.24 -1.61 8.99
CA LYS A 121 -19.99 -2.02 9.65
C LYS A 121 -18.81 -1.99 8.66
N LEU A 122 -19.04 -2.49 7.44
CA LEU A 122 -18.04 -2.43 6.37
C LEU A 122 -17.70 -0.98 5.99
N ILE A 123 -18.69 -0.09 5.88
CA ILE A 123 -18.45 1.33 5.61
C ILE A 123 -17.64 1.96 6.74
N ALA A 124 -18.01 1.74 8.01
CA ALA A 124 -17.28 2.27 9.15
C ALA A 124 -15.84 1.77 9.20
N ALA A 125 -15.63 0.48 8.92
CA ALA A 125 -14.31 -0.13 8.87
C ALA A 125 -13.47 0.43 7.71
N LEU A 126 -14.03 0.61 6.52
CA LEU A 126 -13.36 1.22 5.37
C LEU A 126 -12.88 2.65 5.67
N ARG A 127 -13.72 3.44 6.35
CA ARG A 127 -13.41 4.84 6.70
C ARG A 127 -12.44 5.01 7.87
N SER A 128 -12.28 4.00 8.70
CA SER A 128 -11.41 4.05 9.89
C SER A 128 -10.02 3.46 9.68
N ARG A 129 -9.75 2.85 8.54
CA ARG A 129 -8.50 2.14 8.23
C ARG A 129 -7.80 2.72 6.99
N PRO A 130 -6.48 2.57 6.87
CA PRO A 130 -5.73 3.02 5.70
C PRO A 130 -5.88 2.04 4.52
N VAL A 131 -7.12 1.78 4.11
CA VAL A 131 -7.47 0.83 3.05
C VAL A 131 -8.37 1.48 2.00
N THR A 132 -8.30 1.03 0.77
CA THR A 132 -9.05 1.60 -0.36
C THR A 132 -10.27 0.77 -0.76
N GLY A 133 -10.47 -0.36 -0.10
CA GLY A 133 -11.60 -1.23 -0.35
C GLY A 133 -11.77 -2.26 0.76
N ILE A 134 -12.99 -2.77 0.87
CA ILE A 134 -13.37 -3.79 1.84
C ILE A 134 -14.38 -4.75 1.22
N PHE A 135 -14.26 -6.02 1.51
CA PHE A 135 -15.17 -7.02 0.95
C PHE A 135 -15.60 -8.06 1.98
N LEU A 136 -16.78 -8.60 1.74
CA LEU A 136 -17.38 -9.74 2.44
C LEU A 136 -17.89 -10.71 1.38
N VAL A 137 -17.50 -11.97 1.46
CA VAL A 137 -17.99 -13.05 0.58
C VAL A 137 -18.50 -14.19 1.45
N LEU A 138 -19.76 -14.57 1.26
CA LEU A 138 -20.39 -15.64 2.02
C LEU A 138 -20.24 -16.98 1.27
N ASN A 139 -19.82 -17.99 2.01
CA ASN A 139 -19.67 -19.37 1.54
C ASN A 139 -19.63 -20.31 2.74
N THR A 140 -20.42 -21.37 2.72
CA THR A 140 -20.50 -22.35 3.80
C THR A 140 -20.04 -23.75 3.37
N HIS A 141 -19.69 -23.93 2.10
CA HIS A 141 -19.34 -25.22 1.53
C HIS A 141 -17.88 -25.27 1.07
N ASP A 142 -17.32 -26.47 1.02
CA ASP A 142 -16.00 -26.71 0.44
C ASP A 142 -15.88 -26.09 -0.95
N LEU A 143 -14.91 -25.20 -1.11
CA LEU A 143 -14.67 -24.51 -2.38
C LEU A 143 -14.16 -25.46 -3.48
N ASN A 144 -13.55 -26.59 -3.13
CA ASN A 144 -13.11 -27.60 -4.09
C ASN A 144 -14.29 -28.35 -4.71
N SER A 145 -15.42 -28.45 -3.99
CA SER A 145 -16.63 -29.07 -4.48
C SER A 145 -17.50 -28.19 -5.37
N ARG A 146 -17.21 -26.85 -5.36
CA ARG A 146 -18.02 -25.90 -6.12
C ARG A 146 -17.70 -25.89 -7.61
N SER A 147 -18.75 -25.87 -8.40
CA SER A 147 -18.64 -25.70 -9.85
C SER A 147 -18.25 -24.29 -10.24
N ALA A 148 -17.38 -24.16 -11.25
CA ALA A 148 -17.07 -22.85 -11.83
C ALA A 148 -18.36 -22.18 -12.36
N GLY A 149 -18.50 -20.88 -12.09
CA GLY A 149 -19.67 -20.09 -12.50
C GLY A 149 -20.74 -19.94 -11.41
N ASN A 150 -20.68 -20.65 -10.28
CA ASN A 150 -21.54 -20.37 -9.14
C ASN A 150 -21.35 -18.91 -8.68
N HIS A 151 -22.44 -18.30 -8.21
CA HIS A 151 -22.43 -16.94 -7.72
C HIS A 151 -22.53 -16.96 -6.20
N LEU A 152 -21.56 -16.35 -5.53
CA LEU A 152 -21.50 -16.23 -4.07
C LEU A 152 -22.04 -14.87 -3.64
N PRO A 153 -22.97 -14.83 -2.66
CA PRO A 153 -23.40 -13.58 -2.07
C PRO A 153 -22.22 -12.78 -1.54
N SER A 154 -22.16 -11.52 -1.87
CA SER A 154 -20.98 -10.72 -1.53
C SER A 154 -21.26 -9.23 -1.54
N ILE A 155 -20.44 -8.51 -0.77
CA ILE A 155 -20.27 -7.07 -0.85
C ILE A 155 -18.82 -6.80 -1.20
N TYR A 156 -18.58 -5.85 -2.09
CA TYR A 156 -17.28 -5.22 -2.27
C TYR A 156 -17.47 -3.73 -2.45
N LEU A 157 -16.98 -2.98 -1.46
CA LEU A 157 -16.96 -1.53 -1.41
C LEU A 157 -15.58 -1.01 -1.71
N ARG A 158 -15.51 0.06 -2.50
CA ARG A 158 -14.28 0.82 -2.74
C ARG A 158 -14.47 2.27 -2.34
N ASP A 159 -13.41 2.86 -1.82
CA ASP A 159 -13.25 4.30 -1.68
C ASP A 159 -12.58 4.84 -2.95
N LEU A 160 -13.24 5.79 -3.60
CA LEU A 160 -12.77 6.37 -4.85
C LEU A 160 -11.70 7.43 -4.64
N ASP A 161 -11.68 8.06 -3.45
CA ASP A 161 -10.72 9.10 -3.08
C ASP A 161 -10.32 8.97 -1.60
N PRO A 162 -9.52 7.94 -1.26
CA PRO A 162 -9.16 7.64 0.14
C PRO A 162 -8.31 8.73 0.80
N ASP A 163 -7.74 9.67 0.03
CA ASP A 163 -6.97 10.80 0.55
C ASP A 163 -7.87 12.00 0.90
N ALA A 164 -9.11 12.00 0.45
CA ALA A 164 -10.08 13.05 0.76
C ALA A 164 -10.82 12.79 2.07
N SER A 165 -11.44 13.84 2.63
CA SER A 165 -12.35 13.67 3.76
C SER A 165 -13.59 12.89 3.32
N PRO A 166 -14.07 11.93 4.14
CA PRO A 166 -15.26 11.15 3.82
C PRO A 166 -16.50 12.01 3.52
N SER A 167 -17.22 11.63 2.48
CA SER A 167 -18.46 12.29 2.11
C SER A 167 -19.62 11.86 3.01
N GLU A 168 -20.43 12.81 3.52
CA GLU A 168 -21.57 12.52 4.38
C GLU A 168 -22.63 11.62 3.71
N ASN A 169 -22.76 11.70 2.39
CA ASN A 169 -23.74 10.94 1.61
C ASN A 169 -23.15 9.71 0.89
N ASN A 170 -21.94 9.27 1.26
CA ASN A 170 -21.24 8.14 0.65
C ASN A 170 -21.00 8.27 -0.87
N SER A 171 -21.00 9.49 -1.42
CA SER A 171 -20.77 9.72 -2.86
C SER A 171 -19.33 9.40 -3.31
N ASP A 172 -18.44 9.27 -2.37
CA ASP A 172 -17.03 8.82 -2.50
C ASP A 172 -16.88 7.30 -2.54
N LEU A 173 -17.97 6.56 -2.28
CA LEU A 173 -17.96 5.09 -2.28
C LEU A 173 -18.52 4.51 -3.58
N LEU A 174 -18.05 3.31 -3.91
CA LEU A 174 -18.47 2.53 -5.06
C LEU A 174 -18.75 1.09 -4.66
N PHE A 175 -19.92 0.56 -5.01
CA PHE A 175 -20.15 -0.88 -4.98
C PHE A 175 -19.66 -1.54 -6.27
N GLU A 176 -18.67 -2.42 -6.16
CA GLU A 176 -18.31 -3.35 -7.24
C GLU A 176 -19.12 -4.66 -7.15
N ARG A 177 -19.49 -5.06 -5.94
CA ARG A 177 -20.32 -6.24 -5.66
C ARG A 177 -21.28 -5.88 -4.56
N ALA A 178 -22.57 -6.03 -4.83
CA ALA A 178 -23.64 -5.93 -3.84
C ALA A 178 -24.95 -6.38 -4.48
N PRO A 179 -25.91 -6.94 -3.72
CA PRO A 179 -27.25 -7.16 -4.20
C PRO A 179 -27.89 -5.86 -4.73
N ALA A 180 -28.65 -5.92 -5.81
CA ALA A 180 -29.26 -4.75 -6.44
C ALA A 180 -30.13 -3.93 -5.46
N ARG A 181 -30.85 -4.61 -4.58
CA ARG A 181 -31.64 -3.98 -3.53
C ARG A 181 -30.78 -3.15 -2.58
N LEU A 182 -29.64 -3.68 -2.14
CA LEU A 182 -28.71 -2.98 -1.25
C LEU A 182 -28.14 -1.72 -1.90
N VAL A 183 -27.81 -1.80 -3.19
CA VAL A 183 -27.34 -0.63 -3.96
C VAL A 183 -28.37 0.49 -3.97
N GLN A 184 -29.65 0.16 -4.16
CA GLN A 184 -30.75 1.13 -4.15
C GLN A 184 -30.96 1.74 -2.77
N GLU A 185 -30.96 0.93 -1.70
CA GLU A 185 -31.21 1.39 -0.33
C GLU A 185 -30.09 2.26 0.23
N GLN A 186 -28.83 1.93 -0.09
CA GLN A 186 -27.67 2.70 0.38
C GLN A 186 -27.36 3.92 -0.49
N SER A 187 -27.94 4.04 -1.68
CA SER A 187 -27.66 5.11 -2.65
C SER A 187 -26.17 5.25 -3.00
N ILE A 188 -25.41 4.17 -2.86
CA ILE A 188 -23.98 4.13 -3.23
C ILE A 188 -23.86 3.84 -4.74
N ALA A 189 -22.97 4.55 -5.41
CA ALA A 189 -22.75 4.41 -6.85
C ALA A 189 -22.27 3.01 -7.25
N THR A 190 -22.51 2.64 -8.50
CA THR A 190 -21.95 1.44 -9.15
C THR A 190 -21.31 1.83 -10.48
N ASP A 191 -20.40 1.01 -10.97
CA ASP A 191 -19.78 1.17 -12.29
C ASP A 191 -20.13 0.01 -13.25
N LYS A 192 -19.49 0.01 -14.43
CA LYS A 192 -19.69 -1.05 -15.44
C LYS A 192 -19.20 -2.43 -15.01
N SER A 193 -18.38 -2.52 -13.95
CA SER A 193 -17.85 -3.77 -13.41
C SER A 193 -18.76 -4.39 -12.34
N TRP A 194 -19.78 -3.66 -11.92
CA TRP A 194 -20.71 -4.11 -10.89
C TRP A 194 -21.39 -5.44 -11.25
N SER A 195 -21.56 -6.27 -10.26
CA SER A 195 -22.45 -7.44 -10.34
C SER A 195 -23.07 -7.74 -8.98
N PRO A 196 -24.27 -8.35 -8.95
CA PRO A 196 -25.01 -8.56 -7.69
C PRO A 196 -24.39 -9.62 -6.77
N ALA A 197 -23.41 -10.38 -7.26
CA ALA A 197 -22.72 -11.42 -6.50
C ALA A 197 -21.36 -11.72 -7.13
N LEU A 198 -20.49 -12.39 -6.39
CA LEU A 198 -19.17 -12.80 -6.87
C LEU A 198 -19.31 -14.09 -7.71
N ALA A 199 -18.96 -14.04 -8.99
CA ALA A 199 -18.83 -15.24 -9.79
C ALA A 199 -17.61 -16.05 -9.33
N TYR A 200 -17.84 -17.25 -8.80
CA TYR A 200 -16.77 -18.14 -8.36
C TYR A 200 -16.04 -18.75 -9.57
N ARG A 201 -14.74 -18.65 -9.54
CA ARG A 201 -13.83 -19.29 -10.49
C ARG A 201 -12.74 -19.98 -9.69
N ALA A 202 -12.71 -21.31 -9.70
CA ALA A 202 -11.73 -22.09 -8.97
C ALA A 202 -10.30 -21.59 -9.26
N LYS A 203 -9.47 -21.53 -8.24
CA LYS A 203 -8.04 -21.12 -8.27
C LYS A 203 -7.70 -19.70 -8.74
N ALA A 204 -8.62 -18.95 -9.37
CA ALA A 204 -8.40 -17.59 -9.81
C ALA A 204 -8.72 -16.52 -8.73
N ARG A 205 -9.14 -16.95 -7.54
CA ARG A 205 -9.61 -16.09 -6.45
C ARG A 205 -8.85 -16.40 -5.16
N GLY A 206 -7.54 -16.18 -5.17
CA GLY A 206 -6.67 -16.41 -4.02
C GLY A 206 -7.19 -15.78 -2.72
N PHE A 207 -7.76 -14.56 -2.80
CA PHE A 207 -8.33 -13.86 -1.65
C PHE A 207 -9.50 -14.60 -0.97
N LEU A 208 -10.24 -15.42 -1.70
CA LEU A 208 -11.33 -16.23 -1.15
C LEU A 208 -10.84 -17.65 -0.86
N TYR A 209 -10.16 -18.25 -1.84
CA TYR A 209 -9.79 -19.67 -1.78
C TYR A 209 -8.76 -19.95 -0.70
N ALA A 210 -7.70 -19.14 -0.62
CA ALA A 210 -6.59 -19.44 0.28
C ALA A 210 -7.00 -19.44 1.77
N PRO A 211 -7.60 -18.37 2.32
CA PRO A 211 -7.99 -18.36 3.73
C PRO A 211 -9.14 -19.32 4.04
N PHE A 212 -10.15 -19.38 3.16
CA PHE A 212 -11.31 -20.24 3.39
C PHE A 212 -10.93 -21.73 3.39
N GLN A 213 -10.20 -22.16 2.35
CA GLN A 213 -9.86 -23.57 2.20
C GLN A 213 -8.87 -24.03 3.26
N ALA A 214 -7.92 -23.16 3.66
CA ALA A 214 -7.00 -23.48 4.77
C ALA A 214 -7.75 -23.74 6.08
N ALA A 215 -8.72 -22.87 6.41
CA ALA A 215 -9.54 -23.06 7.60
C ALA A 215 -10.46 -24.30 7.49
N TYR A 216 -11.02 -24.53 6.30
CA TYR A 216 -11.91 -25.67 6.04
C TYR A 216 -11.17 -27.01 6.17
N ASP A 217 -9.96 -27.11 5.60
CA ASP A 217 -9.14 -28.32 5.64
C ASP A 217 -8.61 -28.62 7.06
N ASP A 218 -8.36 -27.58 7.86
CA ASP A 218 -7.90 -27.67 9.25
C ASP A 218 -9.05 -27.88 10.25
N GLY A 219 -10.30 -27.72 9.82
CA GLY A 219 -11.47 -27.79 10.70
C GLY A 219 -11.56 -26.61 11.67
N ALA A 220 -11.10 -25.43 11.26
CA ALA A 220 -11.15 -24.15 11.99
C ALA A 220 -10.56 -24.20 13.41
N GLN A 221 -9.43 -24.89 13.58
CA GLN A 221 -8.79 -25.08 14.88
C GLN A 221 -8.01 -23.86 15.38
N LEU A 222 -7.60 -22.97 14.47
CA LEU A 222 -6.83 -21.76 14.77
C LEU A 222 -7.73 -20.52 14.74
N SER A 223 -7.17 -19.37 15.15
CA SER A 223 -7.89 -18.11 15.01
C SER A 223 -8.02 -17.69 13.54
N PRO A 224 -9.07 -16.94 13.14
CA PRO A 224 -9.24 -16.50 11.76
C PRO A 224 -8.03 -15.77 11.17
N ALA A 225 -7.33 -14.99 11.98
CA ALA A 225 -6.13 -14.27 11.56
C ALA A 225 -4.97 -15.21 11.19
N ASP A 226 -4.88 -16.41 11.80
CA ASP A 226 -3.84 -17.39 11.50
C ASP A 226 -4.02 -18.03 10.11
N TYR A 227 -5.22 -18.01 9.57
CA TYR A 227 -5.52 -18.39 8.18
C TYR A 227 -5.42 -17.18 7.22
N GLY A 228 -5.03 -16.01 7.71
CA GLY A 228 -4.96 -14.78 6.93
C GLY A 228 -4.06 -14.90 5.71
N HIS A 229 -4.48 -14.32 4.60
CA HIS A 229 -3.80 -14.39 3.32
C HIS A 229 -3.56 -13.00 2.73
N TRP A 230 -2.29 -12.68 2.47
CA TRP A 230 -1.89 -11.54 1.66
C TRP A 230 -1.71 -11.94 0.20
N THR A 231 -2.12 -11.07 -0.72
CA THR A 231 -1.82 -11.29 -2.15
C THR A 231 -0.31 -11.29 -2.39
N ILE A 232 0.17 -12.22 -3.20
CA ILE A 232 1.60 -12.34 -3.54
C ILE A 232 2.04 -11.23 -4.50
N ALA A 233 1.16 -10.80 -5.40
CA ALA A 233 1.45 -9.80 -6.41
C ALA A 233 0.30 -8.77 -6.52
N PRO A 234 0.62 -7.48 -6.68
CA PRO A 234 -0.39 -6.46 -6.92
C PRO A 234 -1.20 -6.77 -8.17
N TYR A 235 -2.47 -6.39 -8.17
CA TYR A 235 -3.36 -6.45 -9.31
C TYR A 235 -3.89 -5.07 -9.68
N ALA A 236 -4.17 -4.86 -10.97
CA ALA A 236 -4.75 -3.61 -11.44
C ALA A 236 -6.26 -3.56 -11.13
N LEU A 237 -6.70 -2.46 -10.53
CA LEU A 237 -8.11 -2.18 -10.32
C LEU A 237 -8.78 -1.82 -11.66
N LYS A 238 -9.96 -2.35 -11.92
CA LYS A 238 -10.69 -2.01 -13.15
C LYS A 238 -11.13 -0.55 -13.12
N GLY A 239 -10.81 0.18 -14.19
CA GLY A 239 -11.17 1.60 -14.32
C GLY A 239 -10.34 2.54 -13.45
N ASP A 240 -9.21 2.06 -12.95
CA ASP A 240 -8.29 2.79 -12.08
C ASP A 240 -6.85 2.43 -12.47
N ASP A 241 -5.95 3.40 -12.46
CA ASP A 241 -4.53 3.17 -12.74
C ASP A 241 -3.76 2.64 -11.53
N ARG A 242 -4.39 2.59 -10.37
CA ARG A 242 -3.80 2.10 -9.13
C ARG A 242 -3.67 0.58 -9.15
N GLN A 243 -2.58 0.11 -8.55
CA GLN A 243 -2.39 -1.30 -8.22
C GLN A 243 -2.75 -1.52 -6.75
N ALA A 244 -3.45 -2.60 -6.46
CA ALA A 244 -3.88 -2.97 -5.13
C ALA A 244 -3.31 -4.33 -4.72
N ILE A 245 -3.06 -4.45 -3.44
CA ILE A 245 -2.88 -5.73 -2.73
C ILE A 245 -4.10 -5.91 -1.82
N TYR A 246 -4.37 -7.12 -1.42
CA TYR A 246 -5.43 -7.41 -0.45
C TYR A 246 -4.93 -8.32 0.66
N TYR A 247 -5.57 -8.15 1.81
CA TYR A 247 -5.53 -9.10 2.92
C TYR A 247 -6.92 -9.68 3.12
N SER A 248 -7.02 -10.95 3.46
CA SER A 248 -8.29 -11.62 3.72
C SER A 248 -8.13 -12.74 4.75
N GLN A 249 -9.19 -12.96 5.53
CA GLN A 249 -9.28 -14.02 6.52
C GLN A 249 -10.67 -14.67 6.51
N PRO A 250 -10.81 -15.93 6.95
CA PRO A 250 -12.12 -16.58 7.04
C PRO A 250 -12.97 -15.93 8.14
N LEU A 251 -14.28 -16.07 7.98
CA LEU A 251 -15.25 -15.80 9.04
C LEU A 251 -15.65 -17.13 9.67
N ILE A 252 -15.39 -17.25 10.98
CA ILE A 252 -15.59 -18.48 11.74
C ILE A 252 -16.47 -18.16 12.96
N LEU A 253 -17.59 -18.85 13.11
CA LEU A 253 -18.44 -18.75 14.28
C LEU A 253 -17.77 -19.43 15.49
N PRO A 254 -18.22 -19.13 16.73
CA PRO A 254 -17.66 -19.74 17.94
C PRO A 254 -17.74 -21.29 18.00
N ASP A 255 -18.64 -21.88 17.24
CA ASP A 255 -18.78 -23.33 17.12
C ASP A 255 -17.83 -23.97 16.08
N GLY A 256 -16.98 -23.15 15.43
CA GLY A 256 -16.07 -23.59 14.37
C GLY A 256 -16.68 -23.58 12.97
N THR A 257 -17.92 -23.17 12.80
CA THR A 257 -18.56 -23.10 11.48
C THR A 257 -17.98 -21.96 10.64
N ILE A 258 -17.43 -22.29 9.48
CA ILE A 258 -16.90 -21.31 8.53
C ILE A 258 -18.04 -20.91 7.59
N TYR A 259 -18.31 -19.61 7.47
CA TYR A 259 -19.44 -19.11 6.67
C TYR A 259 -19.07 -18.03 5.65
N GLY A 260 -17.80 -17.69 5.52
CA GLY A 260 -17.36 -16.71 4.55
C GLY A 260 -15.91 -16.29 4.69
N VAL A 261 -15.58 -15.22 3.98
CA VAL A 261 -14.29 -14.54 4.02
C VAL A 261 -14.52 -13.04 4.05
N ILE A 262 -13.77 -12.35 4.89
CA ILE A 262 -13.71 -10.90 4.95
C ILE A 262 -12.30 -10.43 4.59
N GLY A 263 -12.18 -9.24 3.97
CA GLY A 263 -10.87 -8.70 3.64
C GLY A 263 -10.89 -7.24 3.19
N VAL A 264 -9.71 -6.70 3.02
CA VAL A 264 -9.44 -5.31 2.64
C VAL A 264 -8.45 -5.23 1.48
#